data_18b18da597acb604c60b4ad1c6715c52
#
_entry.id   18b18da597acb604c60b4ad1c6715c52
#
_cell.length_a   1.000
_cell.length_b   1.000
_cell.length_c   1.000
_cell.angle_alpha   90.00
_cell.angle_beta   90.00
_cell.angle_gamma   90.00
#
_symmetry.space_group_name_H-M   'P 1'
#
loop_
_entity.id
_entity.type
_entity.pdbx_description
1 polymer ?
#
loop_
_entity_poly.entity_id
_entity_poly.type
_entity_poly.pdbx_seq_one_letter_code
_entity_poly.pdbx_strand_id
1 'polypeptide(L)'
;MKLDRLTRHAALVLAACATLLAGCTTYVTSQVTAFSDWSGSDATRTYAFARTAEQTNSLEQATYEQIVANELATHAFRQTDERQAHYLVALAYGMRSDTVTVAQPVYYYSAWPGPYYWGRPFDPWGPWGPWGPYSPSYVNQSYPVYTHLLGIRITDRATGKELYNVTARNTDEQSSLIAAMPYLARSAMSDFPMGNGVVRTVKLPVDGKGGISNEVTADNAAPAVPASGAKTVQ
;
A
#
# COMPACT_ATOMS: atom_id res chain seq x y z
N MET A 1 -44.72 -4.92 33.04
CA MET A 1 -43.40 -5.05 33.69
C MET A 1 -42.50 -6.17 33.16
N LYS A 2 -42.97 -7.34 32.68
CA LYS A 2 -42.09 -8.38 32.10
C LYS A 2 -41.71 -8.09 30.63
N LEU A 3 -42.59 -7.46 29.84
CA LEU A 3 -42.30 -7.07 28.45
C LEU A 3 -41.19 -6.04 28.33
N ASP A 4 -41.15 -5.04 29.23
CA ASP A 4 -40.10 -3.95 29.20
C ASP A 4 -38.69 -4.48 29.48
N ARG A 5 -38.55 -5.53 30.25
CA ARG A 5 -37.26 -6.17 30.50
C ARG A 5 -36.76 -6.96 29.28
N LEU A 6 -37.68 -7.66 28.60
CA LEU A 6 -37.35 -8.42 27.39
C LEU A 6 -36.89 -7.49 26.23
N THR A 7 -37.59 -6.38 26.02
CA THR A 7 -37.22 -5.40 25.00
C THR A 7 -35.90 -4.71 25.29
N ARG A 8 -35.60 -4.42 26.57
CA ARG A 8 -34.27 -3.88 26.98
C ARG A 8 -33.13 -4.86 26.73
N HIS A 9 -33.31 -6.16 27.05
CA HIS A 9 -32.30 -7.17 26.79
C HIS A 9 -32.13 -7.41 25.29
N ALA A 10 -33.20 -7.41 24.51
CA ALA A 10 -33.11 -7.51 23.05
C ALA A 10 -32.39 -6.33 22.42
N ALA A 11 -32.65 -5.11 22.89
CA ALA A 11 -31.94 -3.91 22.45
C ALA A 11 -30.43 -3.93 22.79
N LEU A 12 -30.07 -4.40 23.99
CA LEU A 12 -28.68 -4.55 24.41
C LEU A 12 -27.94 -5.62 23.59
N VAL A 13 -28.58 -6.73 23.29
CA VAL A 13 -28.01 -7.79 22.42
C VAL A 13 -27.83 -7.26 21.01
N LEU A 14 -28.82 -6.53 20.48
CA LEU A 14 -28.72 -5.92 19.15
C LEU A 14 -27.59 -4.88 19.06
N ALA A 15 -27.43 -4.04 20.09
CA ALA A 15 -26.35 -3.09 20.20
C ALA A 15 -24.97 -3.78 20.31
N ALA A 16 -24.87 -4.85 21.10
CA ALA A 16 -23.66 -5.65 21.20
C ALA A 16 -23.30 -6.37 19.88
N CYS A 17 -24.29 -6.88 19.16
CA CYS A 17 -24.08 -7.47 17.83
C CYS A 17 -23.65 -6.42 16.81
N ALA A 18 -24.18 -5.21 16.86
CA ALA A 18 -23.81 -4.12 15.95
C ALA A 18 -22.34 -3.67 16.14
N THR A 19 -21.82 -3.70 17.38
CA THR A 19 -20.40 -3.36 17.65
C THR A 19 -19.45 -4.48 17.21
N LEU A 20 -19.89 -5.73 17.13
CA LEU A 20 -19.08 -6.86 16.65
C LEU A 20 -18.98 -6.91 15.13
N LEU A 21 -19.86 -6.22 14.40
CA LEU A 21 -19.80 -6.09 12.94
C LEU A 21 -18.90 -4.95 12.44
N ALA A 22 -18.20 -4.23 13.33
CA ALA A 22 -17.16 -3.30 12.95
C ALA A 22 -15.99 -4.10 12.35
N GLY A 23 -16.10 -4.46 11.07
CA GLY A 23 -15.13 -5.27 10.35
C GLY A 23 -13.76 -4.58 10.31
N CYS A 24 -12.70 -5.38 10.41
CA CYS A 24 -11.34 -4.89 10.19
C CYS A 24 -11.23 -4.40 8.74
N THR A 25 -11.10 -3.09 8.54
CA THR A 25 -10.80 -2.52 7.23
C THR A 25 -9.33 -2.73 6.93
N THR A 26 -9.03 -3.49 5.89
CA THR A 26 -7.66 -3.65 5.39
C THR A 26 -7.34 -2.46 4.49
N TYR A 27 -6.13 -1.91 4.60
CA TYR A 27 -5.67 -0.77 3.80
C TYR A 27 -4.51 -1.16 2.90
N VAL A 28 -4.55 -0.68 1.66
CA VAL A 28 -3.38 -0.62 0.78
C VAL A 28 -2.68 0.70 1.03
N THR A 29 -1.40 0.63 1.36
CA THR A 29 -0.58 1.80 1.65
C THR A 29 0.37 2.05 0.50
N SER A 30 0.30 3.26 -0.09
CA SER A 30 1.16 3.67 -1.19
C SER A 30 1.98 4.90 -0.80
N GLN A 31 3.25 4.92 -1.17
CA GLN A 31 4.09 6.11 -1.10
C GLN A 31 4.03 6.84 -2.43
N VAL A 32 3.68 8.12 -2.41
CA VAL A 32 3.52 8.95 -3.59
C VAL A 32 4.53 10.10 -3.55
N THR A 33 5.24 10.30 -4.67
CA THR A 33 6.16 11.42 -4.85
C THR A 33 5.75 12.17 -6.10
N ALA A 34 5.62 13.49 -6.01
CA ALA A 34 5.26 14.32 -7.16
C ALA A 34 6.23 15.48 -7.36
N PHE A 35 6.46 15.79 -8.62
CA PHE A 35 7.09 17.01 -9.10
C PHE A 35 6.09 17.76 -9.96
N SER A 36 5.84 19.03 -9.66
CA SER A 36 4.74 19.78 -10.26
C SER A 36 5.16 21.21 -10.59
N ASP A 37 4.93 21.61 -11.83
CA ASP A 37 4.88 22.98 -12.30
C ASP A 37 3.50 23.25 -12.93
N TRP A 38 2.47 22.65 -12.32
CA TRP A 38 1.11 22.67 -12.84
C TRP A 38 0.46 24.03 -12.66
N SER A 39 0.10 24.65 -13.78
CA SER A 39 -0.69 25.91 -13.82
C SER A 39 -1.89 25.80 -14.75
N GLY A 40 -2.20 24.59 -15.25
CA GLY A 40 -3.27 24.36 -16.21
C GLY A 40 -4.66 24.55 -15.58
N SER A 41 -5.60 25.11 -16.39
CA SER A 41 -6.99 25.22 -16.00
C SER A 41 -7.80 23.97 -16.38
N ASP A 42 -8.95 23.77 -15.75
CA ASP A 42 -9.84 22.63 -16.04
C ASP A 42 -10.36 22.65 -17.49
N ALA A 43 -10.52 23.86 -18.07
CA ALA A 43 -11.00 24.00 -19.45
C ALA A 43 -10.05 23.40 -20.50
N THR A 44 -8.76 23.33 -20.21
CA THR A 44 -7.72 22.87 -21.12
C THR A 44 -7.30 21.43 -20.87
N ARG A 45 -7.92 20.71 -19.94
CA ARG A 45 -7.52 19.34 -19.55
C ARG A 45 -7.94 18.28 -20.60
N THR A 46 -7.61 18.50 -21.87
CA THR A 46 -7.70 17.48 -22.91
C THR A 46 -6.37 16.77 -23.03
N TYR A 47 -6.38 15.44 -23.10
CA TYR A 47 -5.16 14.66 -23.16
C TYR A 47 -5.24 13.47 -24.11
N ALA A 48 -4.08 13.00 -24.53
CA ALA A 48 -3.91 11.71 -25.19
C ALA A 48 -2.77 10.95 -24.49
N PHE A 49 -2.81 9.61 -24.55
CA PHE A 49 -1.68 8.83 -24.07
C PHE A 49 -0.53 8.86 -25.08
N ALA A 50 0.67 9.17 -24.57
CA ALA A 50 1.91 9.04 -25.31
C ALA A 50 2.46 7.63 -25.12
N ARG A 51 2.64 6.89 -26.20
CA ARG A 51 3.15 5.52 -26.20
C ARG A 51 4.48 5.43 -26.90
N THR A 52 5.38 4.60 -26.40
CA THR A 52 6.55 4.17 -27.16
C THR A 52 6.15 3.19 -28.27
N ALA A 53 7.04 2.94 -29.22
CA ALA A 53 6.78 1.97 -30.29
C ALA A 53 6.44 0.58 -29.73
N GLU A 54 7.06 0.18 -28.63
CA GLU A 54 6.84 -1.11 -27.96
C GLU A 54 5.46 -1.17 -27.26
N GLN A 55 4.98 -0.03 -26.75
CA GLN A 55 3.71 0.08 -26.06
C GLN A 55 2.50 0.14 -26.99
N THR A 56 2.68 0.51 -28.26
CA THR A 56 1.59 0.80 -29.20
C THR A 56 0.61 -0.36 -29.38
N ASN A 57 1.12 -1.61 -29.37
CA ASN A 57 0.31 -2.82 -29.55
C ASN A 57 0.20 -3.67 -28.27
N SER A 58 0.55 -3.12 -27.12
CA SER A 58 0.48 -3.84 -25.86
C SER A 58 -0.93 -3.81 -25.26
N LEU A 59 -1.53 -4.99 -25.04
CA LEU A 59 -2.80 -5.14 -24.32
C LEU A 59 -2.67 -4.74 -22.85
N GLU A 60 -1.52 -5.00 -22.26
CA GLU A 60 -1.20 -4.61 -20.90
C GLU A 60 -1.22 -3.08 -20.75
N GLN A 61 -0.51 -2.39 -21.65
CA GLN A 61 -0.50 -0.92 -21.72
C GLN A 61 -1.93 -0.37 -21.84
N ALA A 62 -2.72 -0.90 -22.76
CA ALA A 62 -4.10 -0.46 -22.97
C ALA A 62 -4.98 -0.64 -21.71
N THR A 63 -4.77 -1.74 -20.99
CA THR A 63 -5.49 -2.00 -19.75
C THR A 63 -5.12 -0.99 -18.65
N TYR A 64 -3.82 -0.72 -18.48
CA TYR A 64 -3.35 0.24 -17.48
C TYR A 64 -3.74 1.69 -17.83
N GLU A 65 -3.70 2.03 -19.11
CA GLU A 65 -4.21 3.33 -19.59
C GLU A 65 -5.70 3.51 -19.26
N GLN A 66 -6.52 2.47 -19.40
CA GLN A 66 -7.94 2.55 -19.06
C GLN A 66 -8.14 2.79 -17.55
N ILE A 67 -7.35 2.14 -16.69
CA ILE A 67 -7.40 2.35 -15.24
C ILE A 67 -7.02 3.79 -14.90
N VAL A 68 -5.92 4.28 -15.47
CA VAL A 68 -5.46 5.65 -15.25
C VAL A 68 -6.42 6.68 -15.86
N ALA A 69 -7.03 6.40 -17.01
CA ALA A 69 -8.03 7.27 -17.63
C ALA A 69 -9.25 7.48 -16.73
N ASN A 70 -9.69 6.43 -16.04
CA ASN A 70 -10.80 6.53 -15.08
C ASN A 70 -10.45 7.48 -13.92
N GLU A 71 -9.22 7.42 -13.41
CA GLU A 71 -8.79 8.35 -12.35
C GLU A 71 -8.57 9.77 -12.88
N LEU A 72 -7.99 9.95 -14.05
CA LEU A 72 -7.85 11.27 -14.68
C LEU A 72 -9.21 11.95 -14.92
N ALA A 73 -10.24 11.18 -15.27
CA ALA A 73 -11.59 11.70 -15.46
C ALA A 73 -12.17 12.31 -14.17
N THR A 74 -11.82 11.79 -12.99
CA THR A 74 -12.25 12.38 -11.70
C THR A 74 -11.66 13.77 -11.46
N HIS A 75 -10.55 14.10 -12.16
CA HIS A 75 -9.86 15.39 -12.11
C HIS A 75 -10.14 16.26 -13.35
N ALA A 76 -11.32 16.08 -13.98
CA ALA A 76 -11.79 16.83 -15.14
C ALA A 76 -10.91 16.69 -16.40
N PHE A 77 -10.02 15.68 -16.48
CA PHE A 77 -9.32 15.36 -17.70
C PHE A 77 -10.24 14.65 -18.69
N ARG A 78 -10.13 15.00 -19.96
CA ARG A 78 -10.91 14.41 -21.05
C ARG A 78 -9.96 13.84 -22.10
N GLN A 79 -10.06 12.54 -22.31
CA GLN A 79 -9.29 11.87 -23.34
C GLN A 79 -9.80 12.28 -24.74
N THR A 80 -8.88 12.53 -25.64
CA THR A 80 -9.16 12.91 -27.03
C THR A 80 -8.07 12.37 -27.96
N ASP A 81 -8.21 12.62 -29.26
CA ASP A 81 -7.17 12.28 -30.21
C ASP A 81 -5.89 13.09 -29.96
N GLU A 82 -4.74 12.50 -30.23
CA GLU A 82 -3.44 13.13 -30.01
C GLU A 82 -3.32 14.52 -30.67
N ARG A 83 -3.93 14.69 -31.83
CA ARG A 83 -3.89 15.97 -32.57
C ARG A 83 -4.66 17.09 -31.91
N GLN A 84 -5.67 16.74 -31.10
CA GLN A 84 -6.56 17.69 -30.40
C GLN A 84 -6.22 17.80 -28.91
N ALA A 85 -5.36 16.94 -28.43
CA ALA A 85 -4.94 16.93 -27.03
C ALA A 85 -4.08 18.16 -26.71
N HIS A 86 -4.33 18.77 -25.55
CA HIS A 86 -3.46 19.81 -24.99
C HIS A 86 -2.27 19.19 -24.27
N TYR A 87 -2.49 18.07 -23.60
CA TYR A 87 -1.48 17.35 -22.84
C TYR A 87 -1.22 15.95 -23.39
N LEU A 88 0.01 15.50 -23.21
CA LEU A 88 0.41 14.11 -23.43
C LEU A 88 0.65 13.45 -22.08
N VAL A 89 0.04 12.29 -21.87
CA VAL A 89 0.19 11.50 -20.63
C VAL A 89 0.98 10.24 -20.96
N ALA A 90 2.15 10.09 -20.36
CA ALA A 90 2.97 8.90 -20.48
C ALA A 90 2.92 8.09 -19.18
N LEU A 91 2.83 6.77 -19.31
CA LEU A 91 2.83 5.83 -18.20
C LEU A 91 4.14 5.05 -18.15
N ALA A 92 4.68 4.92 -16.94
CA ALA A 92 5.77 4.01 -16.63
C ALA A 92 5.31 3.11 -15.47
N TYR A 93 5.42 1.82 -15.63
CA TYR A 93 4.98 0.88 -14.60
C TYR A 93 5.92 -0.31 -14.52
N GLY A 94 5.92 -0.97 -13.38
CA GLY A 94 6.75 -2.14 -13.18
C GLY A 94 6.55 -2.77 -11.81
N MET A 95 7.17 -3.93 -11.65
CA MET A 95 7.19 -4.67 -10.40
C MET A 95 8.62 -5.16 -10.14
N ARG A 96 9.04 -5.04 -8.89
CA ARG A 96 10.31 -5.60 -8.41
C ARG A 96 10.02 -6.58 -7.29
N SER A 97 10.69 -7.74 -7.32
CA SER A 97 10.66 -8.74 -6.26
C SER A 97 11.90 -8.60 -5.39
N ASP A 98 11.70 -8.52 -4.09
CA ASP A 98 12.75 -8.53 -3.08
C ASP A 98 12.44 -9.62 -2.04
N THR A 99 13.44 -10.07 -1.27
CA THR A 99 13.26 -11.05 -0.20
C THR A 99 13.57 -10.39 1.13
N VAL A 100 12.60 -10.42 2.05
CA VAL A 100 12.77 -9.94 3.41
C VAL A 100 12.96 -11.13 4.33
N THR A 101 14.03 -11.10 5.12
CA THR A 101 14.32 -12.13 6.12
C THR A 101 13.99 -11.60 7.50
N VAL A 102 13.11 -12.31 8.21
CA VAL A 102 12.67 -11.96 9.57
C VAL A 102 13.09 -13.07 10.51
N ALA A 103 13.74 -12.71 11.63
CA ALA A 103 14.05 -13.64 12.69
C ALA A 103 12.79 -13.89 13.54
N GLN A 104 12.22 -15.09 13.46
CA GLN A 104 11.06 -15.48 14.25
C GLN A 104 11.49 -16.29 15.47
N PRO A 105 11.01 -15.94 16.67
CA PRO A 105 11.27 -16.74 17.86
C PRO A 105 10.49 -18.05 17.77
N VAL A 106 11.20 -19.16 17.89
CA VAL A 106 10.60 -20.49 17.99
C VAL A 106 10.78 -21.00 19.40
N TYR A 107 9.66 -21.30 20.05
CA TYR A 107 9.64 -21.89 21.38
C TYR A 107 9.53 -23.41 21.23
N TYR A 108 10.62 -24.13 21.48
CA TYR A 108 10.56 -25.58 21.55
C TYR A 108 9.92 -25.98 22.87
N TYR A 109 8.67 -26.36 22.86
CA TYR A 109 8.01 -26.98 23.99
C TYR A 109 8.45 -28.44 24.06
N SER A 110 9.45 -28.74 24.88
CA SER A 110 9.78 -30.14 25.17
C SER A 110 8.69 -30.71 26.09
N ALA A 111 7.69 -31.34 25.50
CA ALA A 111 6.59 -31.97 26.25
C ALA A 111 7.00 -33.30 26.90
N TRP A 112 8.29 -33.65 26.89
CA TRP A 112 8.77 -34.87 27.50
C TRP A 112 9.36 -34.57 28.89
N PRO A 113 8.65 -34.90 30.01
CA PRO A 113 9.28 -34.96 31.30
C PRO A 113 10.26 -36.12 31.29
N GLY A 114 11.57 -35.82 31.26
CA GLY A 114 12.61 -36.82 31.31
C GLY A 114 12.43 -37.70 32.57
N PRO A 115 12.87 -38.98 32.51
CA PRO A 115 12.64 -39.98 33.55
C PRO A 115 13.28 -39.69 34.92
N TYR A 116 13.86 -38.52 35.12
CA TYR A 116 14.53 -38.09 36.33
C TYR A 116 13.72 -37.18 37.28
N TYR A 117 12.43 -36.98 37.02
CA TYR A 117 11.59 -36.07 37.83
C TYR A 117 10.99 -36.71 39.10
N TRP A 118 11.27 -37.98 39.35
CA TRP A 118 10.77 -38.67 40.54
C TRP A 118 11.82 -38.58 41.66
N GLY A 119 11.73 -37.53 42.52
CA GLY A 119 12.46 -37.54 43.79
C GLY A 119 13.24 -36.30 44.22
N ARG A 120 13.10 -35.15 43.54
CA ARG A 120 13.67 -33.90 44.07
C ARG A 120 12.57 -32.92 44.51
N PRO A 121 12.68 -32.33 45.69
CA PRO A 121 11.80 -31.25 46.13
C PRO A 121 11.91 -30.11 45.12
N PHE A 122 10.79 -29.50 44.81
CA PHE A 122 10.70 -28.32 43.93
C PHE A 122 11.50 -27.18 44.58
N ASP A 123 12.65 -26.88 44.04
CA ASP A 123 13.46 -25.72 44.43
C ASP A 123 13.12 -24.56 43.50
N PRO A 124 12.32 -23.57 43.92
CA PRO A 124 11.95 -22.43 43.08
C PRO A 124 13.13 -21.53 42.69
N TRP A 125 14.30 -21.73 43.29
CA TRP A 125 15.54 -20.99 43.07
C TRP A 125 16.65 -21.85 42.44
N GLY A 126 16.36 -23.10 42.09
CA GLY A 126 17.31 -23.99 41.42
C GLY A 126 17.71 -23.49 40.04
N PRO A 127 18.69 -24.15 39.35
CA PRO A 127 19.13 -23.78 38.02
C PRO A 127 18.02 -23.82 36.94
N TRP A 128 16.81 -24.16 37.34
CA TRP A 128 15.59 -24.24 36.57
C TRP A 128 14.51 -23.22 37.04
N GLY A 129 14.92 -22.16 37.72
CA GLY A 129 14.03 -21.07 38.09
C GLY A 129 13.28 -20.43 36.93
N PRO A 130 12.41 -19.42 37.14
CA PRO A 130 11.56 -18.83 36.11
C PRO A 130 12.33 -18.28 34.89
N TRP A 131 13.64 -18.26 34.94
CA TRP A 131 14.59 -17.90 33.86
C TRP A 131 15.30 -19.12 33.26
N GLY A 132 14.80 -20.35 33.51
CA GLY A 132 15.32 -21.61 32.91
C GLY A 132 15.34 -21.58 31.38
N PRO A 133 15.77 -22.65 30.68
CA PRO A 133 16.23 -22.67 29.29
C PRO A 133 15.17 -22.42 28.22
N TYR A 134 14.21 -21.56 28.50
CA TYR A 134 13.23 -21.08 27.51
C TYR A 134 13.76 -19.88 26.71
N SER A 135 15.06 -19.81 26.48
CA SER A 135 15.58 -18.85 25.53
C SER A 135 14.99 -19.17 24.15
N PRO A 136 14.25 -18.27 23.52
CA PRO A 136 13.71 -18.53 22.21
C PRO A 136 14.86 -18.76 21.24
N SER A 137 14.82 -19.86 20.53
CA SER A 137 15.67 -20.03 19.36
C SER A 137 15.09 -19.20 18.23
N TYR A 138 15.91 -18.40 17.55
CA TYR A 138 15.47 -17.63 16.41
C TYR A 138 15.73 -18.41 15.13
N VAL A 139 14.70 -18.54 14.31
CA VAL A 139 14.80 -19.10 12.97
C VAL A 139 14.59 -17.96 11.97
N ASN A 140 15.52 -17.80 11.06
CA ASN A 140 15.38 -16.84 9.96
C ASN A 140 14.40 -17.40 8.93
N GLN A 141 13.28 -16.70 8.76
CA GLN A 141 12.28 -17.02 7.76
C GLN A 141 12.28 -15.94 6.68
N SER A 142 12.40 -16.37 5.43
CA SER A 142 12.45 -15.44 4.28
C SER A 142 11.13 -15.46 3.54
N TYR A 143 10.58 -14.26 3.28
CA TYR A 143 9.34 -14.06 2.55
C TYR A 143 9.61 -13.19 1.31
N PRO A 144 9.05 -13.54 0.14
CA PRO A 144 9.09 -12.65 -1.01
C PRO A 144 8.18 -11.45 -0.74
N VAL A 145 8.65 -10.26 -1.09
CA VAL A 145 7.86 -9.03 -1.13
C VAL A 145 7.97 -8.41 -2.51
N TYR A 146 6.89 -7.81 -2.97
CA TYR A 146 6.81 -7.22 -4.30
C TYR A 146 6.57 -5.73 -4.18
N THR A 147 7.41 -4.94 -4.84
CA THR A 147 7.23 -3.50 -4.95
C THR A 147 6.65 -3.18 -6.31
N HIS A 148 5.41 -2.71 -6.32
CA HIS A 148 4.70 -2.23 -7.50
C HIS A 148 4.91 -0.74 -7.66
N LEU A 149 5.05 -0.29 -8.90
CA LEU A 149 5.34 1.10 -9.24
C LEU A 149 4.47 1.54 -10.41
N LEU A 150 3.92 2.75 -10.30
CA LEU A 150 3.27 3.48 -11.38
C LEU A 150 3.78 4.91 -11.40
N GLY A 151 4.33 5.33 -12.55
CA GLY A 151 4.67 6.72 -12.85
C GLY A 151 3.68 7.28 -13.88
N ILE A 152 3.16 8.48 -13.62
CA ILE A 152 2.30 9.23 -14.54
C ILE A 152 2.99 10.56 -14.81
N ARG A 153 3.31 10.82 -16.09
CA ARG A 153 3.94 12.06 -16.52
C ARG A 153 3.01 12.80 -17.47
N ILE A 154 2.73 14.06 -17.15
CA ILE A 154 1.90 14.94 -17.95
C ILE A 154 2.79 16.04 -18.56
N THR A 155 2.78 16.12 -19.89
CA THR A 155 3.61 17.04 -20.67
C THR A 155 2.71 17.93 -21.51
N ASP A 156 3.00 19.20 -21.60
CA ASP A 156 2.36 20.10 -22.55
C ASP A 156 2.77 19.69 -23.98
N ARG A 157 1.79 19.40 -24.82
CA ARG A 157 2.06 18.89 -26.18
C ARG A 157 2.74 19.93 -27.08
N ALA A 158 2.40 21.19 -26.91
CA ALA A 158 2.92 22.25 -27.80
C ALA A 158 4.38 22.59 -27.50
N THR A 159 4.75 22.60 -26.23
CA THR A 159 6.09 23.02 -25.77
C THR A 159 7.01 21.86 -25.44
N GLY A 160 6.47 20.65 -25.22
CA GLY A 160 7.21 19.50 -24.72
C GLY A 160 7.60 19.61 -23.24
N LYS A 161 7.14 20.66 -22.54
CA LYS A 161 7.46 20.89 -21.13
C LYS A 161 6.72 19.89 -20.24
N GLU A 162 7.44 19.22 -19.32
CA GLU A 162 6.86 18.43 -18.27
C GLU A 162 6.20 19.37 -17.23
N LEU A 163 4.91 19.14 -16.98
CA LEU A 163 4.13 19.95 -16.06
C LEU A 163 3.81 19.22 -14.76
N TYR A 164 3.72 17.90 -14.84
CA TYR A 164 3.44 17.05 -13.69
C TYR A 164 4.06 15.68 -13.86
N ASN A 165 4.70 15.21 -12.81
CA ASN A 165 5.31 13.89 -12.78
C ASN A 165 5.08 13.29 -11.40
N VAL A 166 4.31 12.23 -11.32
CA VAL A 166 3.99 11.56 -10.07
C VAL A 166 4.34 10.10 -10.14
N THR A 167 4.93 9.60 -9.07
CA THR A 167 5.24 8.19 -8.90
C THR A 167 4.57 7.68 -7.65
N ALA A 168 3.73 6.66 -7.79
CA ALA A 168 3.15 5.90 -6.69
C ALA A 168 3.84 4.55 -6.57
N ARG A 169 4.17 4.15 -5.35
CA ARG A 169 4.83 2.88 -5.02
C ARG A 169 4.11 2.22 -3.86
N ASN A 170 3.81 0.92 -4.02
CA ASN A 170 3.26 0.05 -2.99
C ASN A 170 4.17 -1.17 -2.84
N THR A 171 4.33 -1.66 -1.62
CA THR A 171 5.07 -2.89 -1.34
C THR A 171 4.19 -3.82 -0.52
N ASP A 172 3.93 -5.02 -1.03
CA ASP A 172 3.13 -6.05 -0.40
C ASP A 172 3.62 -7.48 -0.74
N GLU A 173 2.89 -8.49 -0.30
CA GLU A 173 3.20 -9.90 -0.56
C GLU A 173 2.58 -10.42 -1.88
N GLN A 174 1.74 -9.62 -2.54
CA GLN A 174 1.08 -10.02 -3.79
C GLN A 174 1.95 -9.71 -5.00
N SER A 175 2.13 -10.68 -5.89
CA SER A 175 2.91 -10.53 -7.12
C SER A 175 2.12 -9.94 -8.30
N SER A 176 0.87 -9.53 -8.10
CA SER A 176 -0.03 -9.11 -9.19
C SER A 176 -0.02 -7.59 -9.38
N LEU A 177 0.71 -7.10 -10.39
CA LEU A 177 0.72 -5.68 -10.74
C LEU A 177 -0.67 -5.18 -11.16
N ILE A 178 -1.44 -5.98 -11.91
CA ILE A 178 -2.79 -5.59 -12.34
C ILE A 178 -3.74 -5.39 -11.15
N ALA A 179 -3.57 -6.16 -10.06
CA ALA A 179 -4.37 -5.99 -8.85
C ALA A 179 -3.97 -4.73 -8.07
N ALA A 180 -2.69 -4.35 -8.09
CA ALA A 180 -2.18 -3.15 -7.44
C ALA A 180 -2.48 -1.86 -8.23
N MET A 181 -2.63 -1.95 -9.56
CA MET A 181 -2.72 -0.80 -10.46
C MET A 181 -3.84 0.19 -10.13
N PRO A 182 -5.08 -0.21 -9.80
CA PRO A 182 -6.14 0.73 -9.42
C PRO A 182 -5.79 1.54 -8.17
N TYR A 183 -5.16 0.92 -7.17
CA TYR A 183 -4.73 1.59 -5.95
C TYR A 183 -3.58 2.56 -6.22
N LEU A 184 -2.62 2.17 -7.07
CA LEU A 184 -1.52 3.04 -7.49
C LEU A 184 -2.01 4.25 -8.26
N ALA A 185 -2.90 4.07 -9.24
CA ALA A 185 -3.46 5.15 -10.04
C ALA A 185 -4.22 6.15 -9.14
N ARG A 186 -5.09 5.64 -8.27
CA ARG A 186 -5.84 6.47 -7.33
C ARG A 186 -4.92 7.18 -6.33
N SER A 187 -3.91 6.48 -5.79
CA SER A 187 -2.94 7.10 -4.89
C SER A 187 -2.15 8.22 -5.59
N ALA A 188 -1.72 7.99 -6.83
CA ALA A 188 -0.98 8.97 -7.62
C ALA A 188 -1.78 10.26 -7.88
N MET A 189 -3.09 10.12 -8.05
CA MET A 189 -3.96 11.25 -8.39
C MET A 189 -4.72 11.84 -7.19
N SER A 190 -4.66 11.24 -6.00
CA SER A 190 -5.49 11.60 -4.84
C SER A 190 -5.48 13.08 -4.46
N ASP A 191 -4.35 13.75 -4.63
CA ASP A 191 -4.14 15.16 -4.29
C ASP A 191 -3.72 16.00 -5.50
N PHE A 192 -4.16 15.65 -6.69
CA PHE A 192 -3.78 16.38 -7.90
C PHE A 192 -4.33 17.82 -7.93
N PRO A 193 -3.51 18.83 -8.25
CA PRO A 193 -2.05 18.80 -8.41
C PRO A 193 -1.32 18.86 -7.08
N MET A 194 -0.48 17.84 -6.78
CA MET A 194 0.34 17.82 -5.58
C MET A 194 1.49 18.84 -5.72
N GLY A 195 1.94 19.40 -4.59
CA GLY A 195 3.05 20.34 -4.57
C GLY A 195 4.37 19.73 -5.07
N ASN A 196 5.26 20.59 -5.56
CA ASN A 196 6.57 20.17 -6.11
C ASN A 196 7.48 19.57 -5.04
N GLY A 197 8.04 18.38 -5.31
CA GLY A 197 8.95 17.67 -4.40
C GLY A 197 8.29 17.08 -3.15
N VAL A 198 6.98 17.01 -3.11
CA VAL A 198 6.24 16.45 -1.97
C VAL A 198 6.24 14.93 -2.01
N VAL A 199 6.46 14.33 -0.84
CA VAL A 199 6.31 12.87 -0.62
C VAL A 199 5.18 12.65 0.38
N ARG A 200 4.23 11.79 0.04
CA ARG A 200 3.09 11.44 0.89
C ARG A 200 2.86 9.94 0.98
N THR A 201 2.29 9.52 2.09
CA THR A 201 1.75 8.18 2.26
C THR A 201 0.23 8.24 2.12
N VAL A 202 -0.31 7.51 1.17
CA VAL A 202 -1.74 7.40 0.90
C VAL A 202 -2.20 6.03 1.35
N LYS A 203 -3.27 5.98 2.15
CA LYS A 203 -3.91 4.74 2.60
C LYS A 203 -5.28 4.63 1.97
N LEU A 204 -5.51 3.60 1.20
CA LEU A 204 -6.78 3.32 0.55
C LEU A 204 -7.40 2.08 1.18
N PRO A 205 -8.65 2.15 1.67
CA PRO A 205 -9.32 0.97 2.18
C PRO A 205 -9.57 -0.04 1.05
N VAL A 206 -9.43 -1.32 1.39
CA VAL A 206 -9.76 -2.42 0.49
C VAL A 206 -11.18 -2.86 0.78
N ASP A 207 -12.07 -2.71 -0.20
CA ASP A 207 -13.41 -3.26 -0.08
C ASP A 207 -13.36 -4.78 -0.09
N GLY A 208 -14.16 -5.43 0.77
CA GLY A 208 -14.23 -6.90 0.86
C GLY A 208 -14.62 -7.60 -0.44
N LYS A 209 -14.95 -6.85 -1.49
CA LYS A 209 -15.21 -7.32 -2.86
C LYS A 209 -14.06 -7.03 -3.83
N GLY A 210 -12.89 -6.56 -3.33
CA GLY A 210 -11.74 -6.21 -4.18
C GLY A 210 -11.89 -4.89 -4.94
N GLY A 211 -12.90 -4.08 -4.63
CA GLY A 211 -13.08 -2.74 -5.19
C GLY A 211 -12.37 -1.66 -4.36
N ILE A 212 -12.23 -0.47 -4.95
CA ILE A 212 -11.65 0.69 -4.26
C ILE A 212 -12.77 1.47 -3.57
N SER A 213 -12.67 1.64 -2.25
CA SER A 213 -13.54 2.55 -1.50
C SER A 213 -13.31 4.01 -1.91
N ASN A 214 -14.32 4.85 -1.72
CA ASN A 214 -14.21 6.29 -1.98
C ASN A 214 -13.45 7.06 -0.88
N GLU A 215 -13.03 6.39 0.17
CA GLU A 215 -12.30 6.99 1.28
C GLU A 215 -10.79 6.99 1.00
N VAL A 216 -10.17 8.16 1.04
CA VAL A 216 -8.74 8.38 0.90
C VAL A 216 -8.22 9.04 2.17
N THR A 217 -7.29 8.39 2.86
CA THR A 217 -6.58 8.97 3.99
C THR A 217 -5.14 9.24 3.58
N ALA A 218 -4.73 10.52 3.58
CA ALA A 218 -3.37 10.92 3.28
C ALA A 218 -2.66 11.41 4.54
N ASP A 219 -1.57 10.76 4.91
CA ASP A 219 -0.68 11.18 6.00
C ASP A 219 0.58 11.82 5.40
N ASN A 220 1.02 12.95 5.97
CA ASN A 220 2.29 13.53 5.62
C ASN A 220 3.42 12.63 6.12
N ALA A 221 4.19 12.05 5.21
CA ALA A 221 5.40 11.34 5.59
C ALA A 221 6.42 12.34 6.16
N ALA A 222 6.99 12.02 7.32
CA ALA A 222 8.15 12.76 7.82
C ALA A 222 9.28 12.67 6.76
N PRO A 223 10.09 13.74 6.58
CA PRO A 223 11.18 13.70 5.63
C PRO A 223 12.09 12.50 5.92
N ALA A 224 12.39 11.72 4.89
CA ALA A 224 13.27 10.57 5.00
C ALA A 224 14.61 11.03 5.56
N VAL A 225 14.96 10.55 6.75
CA VAL A 225 16.28 10.78 7.33
C VAL A 225 17.29 10.12 6.38
N PRO A 226 18.27 10.86 5.84
CA PRO A 226 19.29 10.25 4.99
C PRO A 226 20.02 9.19 5.80
N ALA A 227 20.15 7.99 5.25
CA ALA A 227 20.93 6.91 5.84
C ALA A 227 22.37 7.37 6.01
N SER A 228 22.74 7.72 7.24
CA SER A 228 24.08 8.13 7.60
C SER A 228 25.02 6.93 7.56
N GLY A 229 25.96 6.95 6.61
CA GLY A 229 27.30 6.43 6.82
C GLY A 229 27.48 4.93 6.89
N ALA A 230 27.60 4.27 5.75
CA ALA A 230 28.45 3.08 5.67
C ALA A 230 29.92 3.54 5.90
N LYS A 231 30.46 3.30 7.10
CA LYS A 231 31.92 3.42 7.34
C LYS A 231 32.62 2.29 6.58
N THR A 232 33.38 2.67 5.58
CA THR A 232 34.38 1.81 4.94
C THR A 232 35.45 1.52 6.00
N VAL A 233 35.63 0.27 6.37
CA VAL A 233 36.79 -0.21 7.14
C VAL A 233 37.85 -0.58 6.12
N GLN A 234 39.01 0.07 6.20
CA GLN A 234 40.25 -0.36 5.58
C GLN A 234 40.80 -1.59 6.25
#